data_cc825b451f4c3fecc0eb77ef2bf12451
#
_entry.id   cc825b451f4c3fecc0eb77ef2bf12451
#
_cell.length_a   1.000
_cell.length_b   1.000
_cell.length_c   1.000
_cell.angle_alpha   90.00
_cell.angle_beta   90.00
_cell.angle_gamma   90.00
#
_symmetry.space_group_name_H-M   'P 1'
#
loop_
_entity.id
_entity.type
_entity.pdbx_description
1 polymer ?
#
loop_
_entity_poly.entity_id
_entity_poly.type
_entity_poly.pdbx_seq_one_letter_code
_entity_poly.pdbx_strand_id
1 'polypeptide(L)'
;MLASAAALSACGGTGTDAVPTPGATTASDDPRAMQTIVVWRAHVDTLALRVAQLDSAAVALRTDGDVPRVKSAFVEARRAFKLSELALEYYTPTTAKEMNGPALPEVDDEEGPEAVFPPTGFQVIEEALYGDAPVSEREAITRETGTLRPLVTRAQTMMGAQHASDAHVWDAVKLELARIATLGLPGFDSPVAGHSLAEADAALEGVVRTLAPYHAADSTWSRVDSLLADVRAMLNATTDRETFDHFAFLSQRLIPLGQAMQQVRLSMAIGVPAELRPFRMDAATVFDSAAFDAMGFAPIDARPGTPEQIALGERLFHDTQLSGDGTRACSSCHVPEK
;
A
#
# COMPACT_ATOMS: atom_id res chain seq x y z
N MET A 1 -30.37 -38.86 -53.85
CA MET A 1 -29.24 -39.51 -54.55
C MET A 1 -28.01 -39.25 -53.71
N LEU A 2 -27.58 -40.26 -53.04
CA LEU A 2 -26.30 -40.75 -52.60
C LEU A 2 -25.24 -39.69 -52.26
N ALA A 3 -25.02 -39.56 -50.92
CA ALA A 3 -23.85 -38.99 -50.27
C ALA A 3 -22.73 -40.06 -50.25
N SER A 4 -21.50 -39.64 -50.44
CA SER A 4 -20.30 -40.43 -50.13
C SER A 4 -19.52 -39.71 -49.05
N ALA A 5 -19.41 -40.36 -47.92
CA ALA A 5 -18.52 -39.97 -46.84
C ALA A 5 -17.10 -40.49 -47.13
N ALA A 6 -16.11 -39.63 -47.04
CA ALA A 6 -14.70 -40.01 -47.01
C ALA A 6 -14.16 -39.81 -45.61
N ALA A 7 -13.81 -40.89 -44.97
CA ALA A 7 -13.08 -40.90 -43.69
C ALA A 7 -11.59 -40.68 -43.98
N LEU A 8 -11.01 -39.65 -43.35
CA LEU A 8 -9.56 -39.44 -43.25
C LEU A 8 -9.10 -39.77 -41.83
N SER A 9 -8.38 -40.89 -41.78
CA SER A 9 -7.63 -41.33 -40.58
C SER A 9 -6.40 -40.46 -40.48
N ALA A 10 -6.22 -39.77 -39.35
CA ALA A 10 -4.99 -39.06 -39.04
C ALA A 10 -4.24 -39.76 -37.91
N CYS A 11 -3.05 -40.15 -38.24
CA CYS A 11 -2.04 -40.73 -37.33
C CYS A 11 -1.61 -39.78 -36.26
N GLY A 12 -1.21 -40.38 -35.16
CA GLY A 12 -0.75 -39.75 -33.93
C GLY A 12 0.41 -38.79 -34.08
N GLY A 13 0.44 -37.87 -33.16
CA GLY A 13 1.52 -36.92 -32.99
C GLY A 13 1.56 -36.44 -31.55
N THR A 14 2.54 -36.93 -30.84
CA THR A 14 3.34 -36.27 -29.79
C THR A 14 2.62 -35.38 -28.79
N GLY A 15 2.68 -35.82 -27.55
CA GLY A 15 2.28 -35.06 -26.39
C GLY A 15 2.91 -33.67 -26.36
N THR A 16 2.10 -32.66 -26.38
CA THR A 16 2.45 -31.35 -25.88
C THR A 16 2.18 -31.42 -24.40
N ASP A 17 3.25 -31.35 -23.59
CA ASP A 17 3.16 -31.07 -22.18
C ASP A 17 2.36 -29.77 -22.01
N ALA A 18 1.12 -29.92 -21.63
CA ALA A 18 0.28 -28.79 -21.21
C ALA A 18 0.92 -28.23 -19.96
N VAL A 19 1.51 -27.04 -20.08
CA VAL A 19 1.88 -26.22 -18.92
C VAL A 19 0.61 -26.12 -18.06
N PRO A 20 0.63 -26.55 -16.80
CA PRO A 20 -0.55 -26.43 -15.96
C PRO A 20 -0.92 -24.95 -15.86
N THR A 21 -2.07 -24.59 -16.39
CA THR A 21 -2.68 -23.28 -16.14
C THR A 21 -2.80 -23.15 -14.61
N PRO A 22 -2.26 -22.11 -13.97
CA PRO A 22 -2.48 -21.89 -12.55
C PRO A 22 -3.98 -21.84 -12.33
N GLY A 23 -4.52 -22.80 -11.58
CA GLY A 23 -5.94 -22.83 -11.27
C GLY A 23 -6.28 -21.51 -10.58
N ALA A 24 -7.27 -20.78 -11.10
CA ALA A 24 -7.87 -19.67 -10.41
C ALA A 24 -8.25 -20.19 -9.00
N THR A 25 -7.58 -19.69 -7.99
CA THR A 25 -7.93 -19.97 -6.60
C THR A 25 -9.31 -19.36 -6.41
N THR A 26 -10.34 -20.19 -6.46
CA THR A 26 -11.66 -19.81 -5.94
C THR A 26 -11.42 -19.27 -4.54
N ALA A 27 -12.02 -18.12 -4.21
CA ALA A 27 -11.95 -17.53 -2.87
C ALA A 27 -12.11 -18.67 -1.85
N SER A 28 -11.03 -18.98 -1.12
CA SER A 28 -11.09 -20.08 -0.19
C SER A 28 -11.93 -19.62 1.00
N ASP A 29 -12.87 -20.44 1.43
CA ASP A 29 -13.62 -20.26 2.68
C ASP A 29 -12.70 -20.55 3.88
N ASP A 30 -11.43 -20.13 3.85
CA ASP A 30 -10.51 -20.32 4.97
C ASP A 30 -11.02 -19.52 6.18
N PRO A 31 -11.33 -20.17 7.29
CA PRO A 31 -11.89 -19.52 8.48
C PRO A 31 -10.99 -18.38 9.00
N ARG A 32 -9.68 -18.45 8.82
CA ARG A 32 -8.72 -17.42 9.27
C ARG A 32 -8.83 -16.16 8.42
N ALA A 33 -8.86 -16.29 7.10
CA ALA A 33 -9.08 -15.15 6.20
C ALA A 33 -10.45 -14.49 6.45
N MET A 34 -11.50 -15.27 6.71
CA MET A 34 -12.81 -14.73 7.07
C MET A 34 -12.77 -13.95 8.39
N GLN A 35 -12.07 -14.44 9.41
CA GLN A 35 -11.89 -13.73 10.67
C GLN A 35 -11.09 -12.44 10.47
N THR A 36 -10.09 -12.45 9.63
CA THR A 36 -9.31 -11.25 9.28
C THR A 36 -10.18 -10.18 8.62
N ILE A 37 -11.08 -10.55 7.71
CA ILE A 37 -12.03 -9.59 7.10
C ILE A 37 -12.91 -8.94 8.17
N VAL A 38 -13.35 -9.68 9.19
CA VAL A 38 -14.11 -9.09 10.31
C VAL A 38 -13.28 -8.06 11.06
N VAL A 39 -11.98 -8.34 11.30
CA VAL A 39 -11.05 -7.39 11.93
C VAL A 39 -10.91 -6.12 11.06
N TRP A 40 -10.70 -6.26 9.75
CA TRP A 40 -10.56 -5.13 8.84
C TRP A 40 -11.81 -4.25 8.79
N ARG A 41 -12.99 -4.85 8.73
CA ARG A 41 -14.27 -4.12 8.78
C ARG A 41 -14.40 -3.33 10.08
N ALA A 42 -14.06 -3.92 11.22
CA ALA A 42 -14.09 -3.23 12.51
C ALA A 42 -13.09 -2.05 12.58
N HIS A 43 -11.92 -2.17 11.92
CA HIS A 43 -10.97 -1.05 11.81
C HIS A 43 -11.56 0.10 10.97
N VAL A 44 -12.18 -0.19 9.83
CA VAL A 44 -12.81 0.84 8.97
C VAL A 44 -14.03 1.47 9.67
N ASP A 45 -14.78 0.72 10.44
CA ASP A 45 -15.88 1.26 11.27
C ASP A 45 -15.33 2.19 12.36
N THR A 46 -14.20 1.84 12.96
CA THR A 46 -13.51 2.71 13.92
C THR A 46 -13.01 3.99 13.24
N LEU A 47 -12.45 3.89 12.03
CA LEU A 47 -12.05 5.05 11.24
C LEU A 47 -13.24 5.97 10.97
N ALA A 48 -14.41 5.42 10.59
CA ALA A 48 -15.63 6.20 10.36
C ALA A 48 -16.06 7.00 11.60
N LEU A 49 -16.00 6.37 12.77
CA LEU A 49 -16.28 7.04 14.04
C LEU A 49 -15.28 8.19 14.31
N ARG A 50 -13.98 7.94 14.12
CA ARG A 50 -12.93 8.93 14.39
C ARG A 50 -12.96 10.10 13.40
N VAL A 51 -13.23 9.84 12.13
CA VAL A 51 -13.42 10.90 11.12
C VAL A 51 -14.64 11.75 11.46
N ALA A 52 -15.75 11.17 11.91
CA ALA A 52 -16.91 11.93 12.35
C ALA A 52 -16.62 12.80 13.60
N GLN A 53 -15.78 12.31 14.52
CA GLN A 53 -15.33 13.09 15.69
C GLN A 53 -14.40 14.24 15.27
N LEU A 54 -13.49 14.01 14.33
CA LEU A 54 -12.61 15.03 13.77
C LEU A 54 -13.42 16.11 13.06
N ASP A 55 -14.37 15.73 12.21
CA ASP A 55 -15.25 16.66 11.51
C ASP A 55 -16.05 17.53 12.51
N SER A 56 -16.61 16.91 13.55
CA SER A 56 -17.31 17.65 14.62
C SER A 56 -16.42 18.63 15.35
N ALA A 57 -15.16 18.26 15.62
CA ALA A 57 -14.19 19.13 16.26
C ALA A 57 -13.79 20.31 15.33
N ALA A 58 -13.56 20.04 14.04
CA ALA A 58 -13.24 21.02 13.02
C ALA A 58 -14.37 22.06 12.84
N VAL A 59 -15.62 21.58 12.74
CA VAL A 59 -16.79 22.46 12.66
C VAL A 59 -16.90 23.38 13.87
N ALA A 60 -16.48 22.94 15.05
CA ALA A 60 -16.53 23.70 16.29
C ALA A 60 -15.29 24.63 16.51
N LEU A 61 -14.27 24.59 15.66
CA LEU A 61 -13.08 25.45 15.73
C LEU A 61 -13.47 26.93 15.57
N ARG A 62 -13.17 27.78 16.56
CA ARG A 62 -13.45 29.21 16.53
C ARG A 62 -12.29 30.06 17.01
N THR A 63 -11.51 29.55 17.95
CA THR A 63 -10.43 30.24 18.66
C THR A 63 -9.21 29.35 18.75
N ASP A 64 -8.06 29.96 19.05
CA ASP A 64 -6.81 29.18 19.31
C ASP A 64 -6.97 28.19 20.45
N GLY A 65 -7.84 28.48 21.43
CA GLY A 65 -8.16 27.57 22.52
C GLY A 65 -8.84 26.25 22.06
N ASP A 66 -9.44 26.22 20.87
CA ASP A 66 -10.07 25.04 20.30
C ASP A 66 -9.08 24.13 19.55
N VAL A 67 -7.94 24.69 19.09
CA VAL A 67 -6.95 24.00 18.24
C VAL A 67 -6.45 22.68 18.88
N PRO A 68 -6.10 22.63 20.17
CA PRO A 68 -5.64 21.37 20.79
C PRO A 68 -6.66 20.23 20.69
N ARG A 69 -7.96 20.54 20.77
CA ARG A 69 -9.03 19.54 20.62
C ARG A 69 -9.10 19.00 19.18
N VAL A 70 -8.95 19.88 18.18
CA VAL A 70 -8.95 19.45 16.77
C VAL A 70 -7.71 18.62 16.49
N LYS A 71 -6.53 19.02 16.97
CA LYS A 71 -5.28 18.24 16.85
C LYS A 71 -5.40 16.86 17.49
N SER A 72 -6.00 16.76 18.69
CA SER A 72 -6.23 15.48 19.35
C SER A 72 -7.17 14.57 18.52
N ALA A 73 -8.26 15.12 17.98
CA ALA A 73 -9.18 14.37 17.14
C ALA A 73 -8.52 13.94 15.82
N PHE A 74 -7.64 14.78 15.25
CA PHE A 74 -6.84 14.45 14.07
C PHE A 74 -5.92 13.26 14.33
N VAL A 75 -5.14 13.28 15.42
CA VAL A 75 -4.25 12.17 15.80
C VAL A 75 -5.03 10.85 15.96
N GLU A 76 -6.20 10.89 16.59
CA GLU A 76 -7.04 9.70 16.76
C GLU A 76 -7.60 9.19 15.42
N ALA A 77 -7.98 10.09 14.50
CA ALA A 77 -8.43 9.72 13.16
C ALA A 77 -7.27 9.14 12.32
N ARG A 78 -6.09 9.76 12.37
CA ARG A 78 -4.87 9.25 11.72
C ARG A 78 -4.50 7.86 12.24
N ARG A 79 -4.51 7.67 13.56
CA ARG A 79 -4.25 6.35 14.15
C ARG A 79 -5.24 5.30 13.66
N ALA A 80 -6.54 5.63 13.57
CA ALA A 80 -7.54 4.72 13.06
C ALA A 80 -7.35 4.42 11.56
N PHE A 81 -6.93 5.41 10.76
CA PHE A 81 -6.53 5.21 9.37
C PHE A 81 -5.37 4.23 9.27
N LYS A 82 -4.29 4.42 10.02
CA LYS A 82 -3.11 3.55 10.02
C LYS A 82 -3.41 2.10 10.47
N LEU A 83 -4.34 1.90 11.39
CA LEU A 83 -4.83 0.57 11.75
C LEU A 83 -5.56 -0.14 10.60
N SER A 84 -6.21 0.61 9.71
CA SER A 84 -6.97 0.10 8.56
C SER A 84 -6.20 0.17 7.24
N GLU A 85 -5.07 0.87 7.20
CA GLU A 85 -4.29 1.21 6.00
C GLU A 85 -3.96 -0.03 5.16
N LEU A 86 -3.44 -1.08 5.79
CA LEU A 86 -3.13 -2.36 5.14
C LEU A 86 -4.29 -2.89 4.28
N ALA A 87 -5.52 -2.86 4.80
CA ALA A 87 -6.68 -3.35 4.07
C ALA A 87 -7.17 -2.34 3.02
N LEU A 88 -7.12 -1.05 3.32
CA LEU A 88 -7.55 0.02 2.42
C LEU A 88 -6.63 0.13 1.21
N GLU A 89 -5.33 0.14 1.42
CA GLU A 89 -4.32 0.22 0.36
C GLU A 89 -4.33 -1.03 -0.54
N TYR A 90 -4.66 -2.19 0.04
CA TYR A 90 -4.70 -3.44 -0.71
C TYR A 90 -5.95 -3.56 -1.58
N TYR A 91 -7.13 -3.22 -1.05
CA TYR A 91 -8.41 -3.45 -1.71
C TYR A 91 -9.06 -2.21 -2.30
N THR A 92 -8.71 -1.03 -1.81
CA THR A 92 -9.32 0.24 -2.20
C THR A 92 -8.25 1.34 -2.37
N PRO A 93 -7.17 1.09 -3.14
CA PRO A 93 -6.01 1.99 -3.18
C PRO A 93 -6.37 3.41 -3.62
N THR A 94 -7.29 3.59 -4.57
CA THR A 94 -7.77 4.92 -4.98
C THR A 94 -8.44 5.65 -3.81
N THR A 95 -9.28 4.95 -3.03
CA THR A 95 -9.94 5.56 -1.86
C THR A 95 -8.93 5.89 -0.76
N ALA A 96 -7.93 5.02 -0.54
CA ALA A 96 -6.85 5.26 0.42
C ALA A 96 -6.01 6.48 0.00
N LYS A 97 -5.67 6.59 -1.28
CA LYS A 97 -4.97 7.75 -1.85
C LYS A 97 -5.77 9.05 -1.70
N GLU A 98 -7.07 9.04 -1.99
CA GLU A 98 -7.93 10.21 -1.78
C GLU A 98 -8.04 10.61 -0.30
N MET A 99 -7.93 9.64 0.65
CA MET A 99 -7.91 9.93 2.08
C MET A 99 -6.56 10.48 2.56
N ASN A 100 -5.44 10.04 1.99
CA ASN A 100 -4.09 10.35 2.50
C ASN A 100 -3.05 10.53 1.40
N GLY A 101 -3.43 11.01 0.22
CA GLY A 101 -2.47 11.41 -0.81
C GLY A 101 -1.68 12.65 -0.42
N PRO A 102 -0.56 12.94 -1.11
CA PRO A 102 0.24 14.12 -0.86
C PRO A 102 -0.58 15.40 -1.07
N ALA A 103 -0.31 16.43 -0.27
CA ALA A 103 -0.99 17.73 -0.35
C ALA A 103 -0.49 18.55 -1.55
N LEU A 104 -0.36 17.92 -2.71
CA LEU A 104 0.09 18.52 -3.98
C LEU A 104 -0.96 18.30 -5.06
N PRO A 105 -1.20 19.30 -5.93
CA PRO A 105 -2.07 19.14 -7.09
C PRO A 105 -1.54 18.03 -8.01
N GLU A 106 -2.42 17.16 -8.47
CA GLU A 106 -2.10 16.12 -9.45
C GLU A 106 -2.56 16.54 -10.85
N VAL A 107 -1.73 16.31 -11.85
CA VAL A 107 -2.09 16.48 -13.25
C VAL A 107 -2.54 15.10 -13.78
N ASP A 108 -3.69 15.06 -14.40
CA ASP A 108 -4.16 13.85 -15.08
C ASP A 108 -3.54 13.78 -16.49
N ASP A 109 -2.59 12.86 -16.66
CA ASP A 109 -1.92 12.68 -17.95
C ASP A 109 -2.87 12.14 -19.04
N GLU A 110 -3.98 11.49 -18.67
CA GLU A 110 -4.96 10.93 -19.62
C GLU A 110 -5.93 12.02 -20.11
N GLU A 111 -6.31 12.97 -19.25
CA GLU A 111 -7.19 14.08 -19.60
C GLU A 111 -6.44 15.31 -20.12
N GLY A 112 -5.12 15.31 -20.00
CA GLY A 112 -4.21 16.36 -20.50
C GLY A 112 -3.72 17.33 -19.42
N PRO A 113 -2.73 18.17 -19.74
CA PRO A 113 -1.98 18.96 -18.75
C PRO A 113 -2.81 20.06 -18.08
N GLU A 114 -4.04 20.31 -18.53
CA GLU A 114 -4.96 21.27 -17.92
C GLU A 114 -5.91 20.64 -16.90
N ALA A 115 -5.99 19.30 -16.86
CA ALA A 115 -6.78 18.57 -15.87
C ALA A 115 -5.98 18.43 -14.57
N VAL A 116 -6.18 19.38 -13.66
CA VAL A 116 -5.51 19.40 -12.36
C VAL A 116 -6.49 19.07 -11.26
N PHE A 117 -6.23 17.98 -10.55
CA PHE A 117 -6.99 17.60 -9.36
C PHE A 117 -6.40 18.26 -8.12
N PRO A 118 -7.21 18.98 -7.33
CA PRO A 118 -6.74 19.54 -6.07
C PRO A 118 -6.44 18.41 -5.07
N PRO A 119 -5.44 18.60 -4.19
CA PRO A 119 -5.16 17.65 -3.14
C PRO A 119 -6.32 17.58 -2.13
N THR A 120 -6.53 16.42 -1.53
CA THR A 120 -7.59 16.17 -0.54
C THR A 120 -7.09 15.31 0.61
N GLY A 121 -7.86 15.27 1.69
CA GLY A 121 -7.69 14.30 2.75
C GLY A 121 -6.77 14.72 3.89
N PHE A 122 -6.20 13.73 4.57
CA PHE A 122 -5.49 13.93 5.84
C PHE A 122 -4.27 14.85 5.72
N GLN A 123 -3.49 14.77 4.65
CA GLN A 123 -2.28 15.61 4.54
C GLN A 123 -2.64 17.09 4.31
N VAL A 124 -3.75 17.38 3.61
CA VAL A 124 -4.24 18.75 3.46
C VAL A 124 -4.76 19.31 4.80
N ILE A 125 -5.47 18.47 5.57
CA ILE A 125 -5.89 18.83 6.93
C ILE A 125 -4.66 19.08 7.81
N GLU A 126 -3.64 18.26 7.69
CA GLU A 126 -2.40 18.37 8.46
C GLU A 126 -1.70 19.70 8.20
N GLU A 127 -1.49 20.08 6.94
CA GLU A 127 -0.88 21.37 6.59
C GLU A 127 -1.64 22.55 7.19
N ALA A 128 -2.96 22.58 7.04
CA ALA A 128 -3.79 23.64 7.56
C ALA A 128 -3.84 23.68 9.10
N LEU A 129 -3.87 22.50 9.75
CA LEU A 129 -4.02 22.39 11.21
C LEU A 129 -2.71 22.62 11.98
N TYR A 130 -1.57 22.25 11.38
CA TYR A 130 -0.24 22.37 12.00
C TYR A 130 0.57 23.55 11.48
N GLY A 131 0.00 24.35 10.54
CA GLY A 131 0.56 25.62 10.09
C GLY A 131 0.45 26.71 11.16
N ASP A 132 0.88 27.93 10.79
CA ASP A 132 1.03 29.05 11.75
C ASP A 132 -0.31 29.62 12.24
N ALA A 133 -1.39 29.50 11.46
CA ALA A 133 -2.69 30.13 11.74
C ALA A 133 -3.90 29.18 11.53
N PRO A 134 -4.02 28.08 12.29
CA PRO A 134 -5.06 27.07 12.07
C PRO A 134 -6.49 27.60 12.14
N VAL A 135 -6.75 28.62 12.94
CA VAL A 135 -8.08 29.23 13.05
C VAL A 135 -8.46 29.96 11.76
N SER A 136 -7.49 30.59 11.09
CA SER A 136 -7.69 31.23 9.77
C SER A 136 -7.96 30.21 8.67
N GLU A 137 -7.40 29.00 8.79
CA GLU A 137 -7.58 27.87 7.87
C GLU A 137 -8.83 27.01 8.18
N ARG A 138 -9.67 27.45 9.11
CA ARG A 138 -10.84 26.70 9.57
C ARG A 138 -11.75 26.24 8.43
N GLU A 139 -11.95 27.06 7.40
CA GLU A 139 -12.81 26.69 6.26
C GLU A 139 -12.19 25.54 5.45
N ALA A 140 -10.88 25.58 5.21
CA ALA A 140 -10.15 24.50 4.56
C ALA A 140 -10.21 23.22 5.40
N ILE A 141 -9.90 23.30 6.69
CA ILE A 141 -9.97 22.16 7.62
C ILE A 141 -11.38 21.53 7.62
N THR A 142 -12.44 22.36 7.72
CA THR A 142 -13.83 21.86 7.76
C THR A 142 -14.25 21.25 6.43
N ARG A 143 -13.82 21.80 5.31
CA ARG A 143 -14.10 21.25 3.97
C ARG A 143 -13.46 19.87 3.83
N GLU A 144 -12.18 19.74 4.18
CA GLU A 144 -11.44 18.49 4.01
C GLU A 144 -11.90 17.40 5.00
N THR A 145 -12.22 17.73 6.25
CA THR A 145 -12.82 16.75 7.17
C THR A 145 -14.18 16.27 6.67
N GLY A 146 -14.97 17.17 6.05
CA GLY A 146 -16.23 16.84 5.39
C GLY A 146 -16.04 15.88 4.20
N THR A 147 -14.96 16.06 3.42
CA THR A 147 -14.61 15.20 2.28
C THR A 147 -14.20 13.79 2.72
N LEU A 148 -13.55 13.61 3.88
CA LEU A 148 -13.20 12.30 4.41
C LEU A 148 -14.42 11.41 4.70
N ARG A 149 -15.56 11.99 5.09
CA ARG A 149 -16.76 11.21 5.48
C ARG A 149 -17.30 10.31 4.35
N PRO A 150 -17.61 10.82 3.14
CA PRO A 150 -18.05 9.98 2.04
C PRO A 150 -16.98 8.97 1.60
N LEU A 151 -15.68 9.32 1.69
CA LEU A 151 -14.59 8.40 1.38
C LEU A 151 -14.58 7.19 2.32
N VAL A 152 -14.73 7.43 3.63
CA VAL A 152 -14.83 6.34 4.62
C VAL A 152 -16.10 5.50 4.41
N THR A 153 -17.25 6.11 4.08
CA THR A 153 -18.47 5.40 3.73
C THR A 153 -18.30 4.51 2.50
N ARG A 154 -17.56 5.02 1.49
CA ARG A 154 -17.19 4.23 0.31
C ARG A 154 -16.30 3.05 0.70
N ALA A 155 -15.31 3.27 1.55
CA ALA A 155 -14.43 2.22 2.07
C ALA A 155 -15.21 1.14 2.84
N GLN A 156 -16.13 1.52 3.73
CA GLN A 156 -17.02 0.58 4.45
C GLN A 156 -17.81 -0.28 3.48
N THR A 157 -18.43 0.34 2.45
CA THR A 157 -19.22 -0.37 1.45
C THR A 157 -18.36 -1.38 0.67
N MET A 158 -17.18 -0.95 0.22
CA MET A 158 -16.26 -1.80 -0.55
C MET A 158 -15.72 -2.94 0.32
N MET A 159 -15.27 -2.66 1.55
CA MET A 159 -14.80 -3.68 2.49
C MET A 159 -15.93 -4.64 2.91
N GLY A 160 -17.19 -4.17 2.94
CA GLY A 160 -18.37 -5.01 3.17
C GLY A 160 -18.54 -6.13 2.15
N ALA A 161 -18.14 -5.90 0.90
CA ALA A 161 -18.22 -6.84 -0.22
C ALA A 161 -16.96 -7.69 -0.43
N GLN A 162 -15.85 -7.40 0.29
CA GLN A 162 -14.58 -8.09 0.05
C GLN A 162 -14.59 -9.53 0.58
N HIS A 163 -13.90 -10.36 -0.19
CA HIS A 163 -13.48 -11.71 0.17
C HIS A 163 -11.96 -11.77 0.08
N ALA A 164 -11.32 -12.42 1.03
CA ALA A 164 -9.88 -12.62 1.02
C ALA A 164 -9.54 -14.11 1.14
N SER A 165 -8.49 -14.54 0.48
CA SER A 165 -7.82 -15.80 0.79
C SER A 165 -6.65 -15.54 1.75
N ASP A 166 -6.12 -16.60 2.36
CA ASP A 166 -4.90 -16.54 3.16
C ASP A 166 -3.76 -15.87 2.39
N ALA A 167 -3.60 -16.19 1.09
CA ALA A 167 -2.59 -15.59 0.24
C ALA A 167 -2.71 -14.06 0.13
N HIS A 168 -3.95 -13.54 -0.03
CA HIS A 168 -4.19 -12.09 -0.08
C HIS A 168 -3.92 -11.40 1.26
N VAL A 169 -4.28 -12.04 2.38
CA VAL A 169 -3.99 -11.50 3.73
C VAL A 169 -2.49 -11.32 3.93
N TRP A 170 -1.70 -12.36 3.60
CA TRP A 170 -0.25 -12.32 3.78
C TRP A 170 0.44 -11.36 2.79
N ASP A 171 -0.10 -11.21 1.60
CA ASP A 171 0.42 -10.24 0.63
C ASP A 171 0.12 -8.80 1.07
N ALA A 172 -1.06 -8.53 1.61
CA ALA A 172 -1.39 -7.23 2.19
C ALA A 172 -0.49 -6.88 3.38
N VAL A 173 -0.17 -7.85 4.25
CA VAL A 173 0.80 -7.66 5.36
C VAL A 173 2.19 -7.31 4.83
N LYS A 174 2.67 -8.02 3.82
CA LYS A 174 3.96 -7.73 3.19
C LYS A 174 4.00 -6.33 2.57
N LEU A 175 2.93 -5.93 1.89
CA LEU A 175 2.80 -4.60 1.30
C LEU A 175 2.84 -3.52 2.38
N GLU A 176 2.18 -3.75 3.52
CA GLU A 176 2.18 -2.79 4.63
C GLU A 176 3.57 -2.61 5.24
N LEU A 177 4.35 -3.69 5.43
CA LEU A 177 5.75 -3.57 5.87
C LEU A 177 6.59 -2.75 4.88
N ALA A 178 6.34 -2.92 3.58
CA ALA A 178 6.98 -2.12 2.54
C ALA A 178 6.59 -0.64 2.64
N ARG A 179 5.30 -0.32 2.85
CA ARG A 179 4.81 1.05 3.02
C ARG A 179 5.40 1.71 4.26
N ILE A 180 5.45 1.00 5.39
CA ILE A 180 6.12 1.51 6.60
C ILE A 180 7.56 1.91 6.29
N ALA A 181 8.32 1.07 5.55
CA ALA A 181 9.71 1.35 5.21
C ALA A 181 9.90 2.54 4.27
N THR A 182 9.02 2.68 3.26
CA THR A 182 9.24 3.57 2.12
C THR A 182 8.44 4.89 2.19
N LEU A 183 7.33 4.92 2.91
CA LEU A 183 6.43 6.07 3.01
C LEU A 183 6.24 6.55 4.45
N GLY A 184 5.96 5.62 5.38
CA GLY A 184 5.65 5.95 6.76
C GLY A 184 6.85 6.55 7.50
N LEU A 185 7.95 5.80 7.60
CA LEU A 185 9.17 6.24 8.32
C LEU A 185 9.83 7.48 7.72
N PRO A 186 9.96 7.65 6.39
CA PRO A 186 10.51 8.87 5.81
C PRO A 186 9.66 10.11 6.08
N GLY A 187 8.44 9.95 6.60
CA GLY A 187 7.52 11.04 6.90
C GLY A 187 6.73 11.55 5.71
N PHE A 188 6.70 10.78 4.61
CA PHE A 188 5.88 11.14 3.44
C PHE A 188 4.39 11.19 3.78
N ASP A 189 3.93 10.31 4.66
CA ASP A 189 2.51 10.23 5.08
C ASP A 189 2.11 11.28 6.14
N SER A 190 3.07 11.91 6.84
CA SER A 190 2.85 12.94 7.87
C SER A 190 4.01 13.94 7.85
N PRO A 191 4.08 14.79 6.79
CA PRO A 191 5.24 15.64 6.54
C PRO A 191 5.35 16.83 7.49
N VAL A 192 4.25 17.33 8.04
CA VAL A 192 4.18 18.57 8.84
C VAL A 192 4.08 18.29 10.33
N ALA A 193 3.18 17.39 10.74
CA ALA A 193 2.95 17.07 12.14
C ALA A 193 4.07 16.21 12.76
N GLY A 194 4.85 15.51 11.95
CA GLY A 194 5.98 14.69 12.39
C GLY A 194 5.58 13.43 13.17
N HIS A 195 4.37 12.90 12.94
CA HIS A 195 3.83 11.73 13.66
C HIS A 195 4.27 10.38 13.11
N SER A 196 5.19 10.35 12.15
CA SER A 196 5.57 9.16 11.38
C SER A 196 5.93 7.93 12.24
N LEU A 197 6.64 8.10 13.35
CA LEU A 197 7.01 6.98 14.23
C LEU A 197 5.78 6.38 14.95
N ALA A 198 4.91 7.23 15.49
CA ALA A 198 3.68 6.78 16.14
C ALA A 198 2.68 6.16 15.14
N GLU A 199 2.64 6.67 13.92
CA GLU A 199 1.82 6.14 12.84
C GLU A 199 2.36 4.80 12.33
N ALA A 200 3.68 4.63 12.22
CA ALA A 200 4.30 3.34 11.90
C ALA A 200 3.99 2.27 12.98
N ASP A 201 4.00 2.64 14.27
CA ASP A 201 3.58 1.73 15.35
C ASP A 201 2.09 1.35 15.23
N ALA A 202 1.22 2.30 14.85
CA ALA A 202 -0.20 2.01 14.62
C ALA A 202 -0.42 1.10 13.40
N ALA A 203 0.33 1.29 12.31
CA ALA A 203 0.30 0.42 11.14
C ALA A 203 0.74 -1.01 11.50
N LEU A 204 1.82 -1.16 12.27
CA LEU A 204 2.25 -2.46 12.80
C LEU A 204 1.22 -3.10 13.73
N GLU A 205 0.50 -2.31 14.53
CA GLU A 205 -0.63 -2.84 15.31
C GLU A 205 -1.72 -3.39 14.39
N GLY A 206 -2.01 -2.72 13.28
CA GLY A 206 -2.91 -3.22 12.22
C GLY A 206 -2.45 -4.58 11.67
N VAL A 207 -1.16 -4.73 11.41
CA VAL A 207 -0.55 -6.02 10.99
C VAL A 207 -0.75 -7.10 12.06
N VAL A 208 -0.44 -6.81 13.32
CA VAL A 208 -0.62 -7.77 14.44
C VAL A 208 -2.07 -8.24 14.54
N ARG A 209 -3.03 -7.34 14.49
CA ARG A 209 -4.45 -7.66 14.57
C ARG A 209 -4.93 -8.46 13.35
N THR A 210 -4.40 -8.15 12.16
CA THR A 210 -4.66 -8.88 10.91
C THR A 210 -4.20 -10.33 11.02
N LEU A 211 -3.02 -10.57 11.60
CA LEU A 211 -2.43 -11.90 11.73
C LEU A 211 -2.88 -12.67 12.98
N ALA A 212 -3.67 -12.07 13.89
CA ALA A 212 -4.14 -12.74 15.09
C ALA A 212 -4.84 -14.10 14.82
N PRO A 213 -5.67 -14.28 13.76
CA PRO A 213 -6.27 -15.57 13.44
C PRO A 213 -5.27 -16.65 12.97
N TYR A 214 -4.06 -16.24 12.58
CA TYR A 214 -2.99 -17.13 12.11
C TYR A 214 -1.97 -17.48 13.20
N HIS A 215 -2.01 -16.77 14.33
CA HIS A 215 -1.01 -16.90 15.38
C HIS A 215 -1.09 -18.27 16.05
N ALA A 216 0.07 -18.89 16.24
CA ALA A 216 0.23 -20.15 16.94
C ALA A 216 1.36 -20.06 17.99
N ALA A 217 1.23 -20.82 19.08
CA ALA A 217 2.25 -20.86 20.14
C ALA A 217 3.38 -21.82 19.77
N ASP A 218 4.14 -21.52 18.72
CA ASP A 218 5.28 -22.30 18.26
C ASP A 218 6.56 -21.45 18.13
N SER A 219 7.68 -22.08 17.80
CA SER A 219 8.98 -21.40 17.72
C SER A 219 9.08 -20.38 16.57
N THR A 220 8.34 -20.59 15.49
CA THR A 220 8.34 -19.70 14.33
C THR A 220 7.64 -18.38 14.67
N TRP A 221 6.48 -18.47 15.30
CA TRP A 221 5.75 -17.31 15.80
C TRP A 221 6.48 -16.62 16.96
N SER A 222 7.13 -17.35 17.87
CA SER A 222 7.93 -16.75 18.94
C SER A 222 9.02 -15.82 18.42
N ARG A 223 9.61 -16.13 17.25
CA ARG A 223 10.58 -15.25 16.61
C ARG A 223 9.91 -13.99 16.05
N VAL A 224 8.74 -14.10 15.44
CA VAL A 224 7.96 -12.93 14.95
C VAL A 224 7.56 -12.05 16.12
N ASP A 225 7.06 -12.63 17.23
CA ASP A 225 6.65 -11.90 18.43
C ASP A 225 7.83 -11.10 19.04
N SER A 226 9.00 -11.73 19.13
CA SER A 226 10.21 -11.07 19.63
C SER A 226 10.61 -9.89 18.75
N LEU A 227 10.62 -10.09 17.43
CA LEU A 227 10.97 -9.03 16.48
C LEU A 227 9.93 -7.90 16.47
N LEU A 228 8.64 -8.21 16.57
CA LEU A 228 7.58 -7.21 16.71
C LEU A 228 7.75 -6.37 17.98
N ALA A 229 8.07 -7.01 19.10
CA ALA A 229 8.33 -6.31 20.34
C ALA A 229 9.54 -5.35 20.21
N ASP A 230 10.63 -5.81 19.58
CA ASP A 230 11.83 -5.01 19.34
C ASP A 230 11.57 -3.83 18.40
N VAL A 231 10.84 -4.06 17.29
CA VAL A 231 10.43 -3.02 16.33
C VAL A 231 9.61 -1.94 17.03
N ARG A 232 8.58 -2.34 17.77
CA ARG A 232 7.69 -1.41 18.48
C ARG A 232 8.42 -0.68 19.61
N ALA A 233 9.30 -1.36 20.33
CA ALA A 233 10.13 -0.73 21.35
C ALA A 233 11.02 0.39 20.77
N MET A 234 11.62 0.16 19.60
CA MET A 234 12.45 1.17 18.94
C MET A 234 11.62 2.36 18.43
N LEU A 235 10.45 2.12 17.83
CA LEU A 235 9.54 3.20 17.38
C LEU A 235 9.05 4.06 18.54
N ASN A 236 8.84 3.48 19.72
CA ASN A 236 8.35 4.18 20.91
C ASN A 236 9.47 4.77 21.79
N ALA A 237 10.75 4.58 21.42
CA ALA A 237 11.87 5.10 22.20
C ALA A 237 12.08 6.62 22.03
N THR A 238 11.60 7.19 20.94
CA THR A 238 11.68 8.63 20.66
C THR A 238 10.45 9.08 19.87
N THR A 239 10.13 10.36 19.98
CA THR A 239 9.12 11.02 19.11
C THR A 239 9.78 11.86 18.04
N ASP A 240 11.10 12.00 18.06
CA ASP A 240 11.87 12.81 17.13
C ASP A 240 12.39 11.94 15.97
N ARG A 241 11.79 12.13 14.81
CA ARG A 241 12.15 11.44 13.57
C ARG A 241 13.58 11.76 13.13
N GLU A 242 14.06 12.96 13.36
CA GLU A 242 15.38 13.40 12.88
C GLU A 242 16.54 12.70 13.62
N THR A 243 16.30 12.30 14.88
CA THR A 243 17.25 11.55 15.69
C THR A 243 17.04 10.04 15.64
N PHE A 244 15.99 9.58 14.96
CA PHE A 244 15.70 8.15 14.83
C PHE A 244 16.71 7.46 13.91
N ASP A 245 17.27 6.34 14.35
CA ASP A 245 18.21 5.56 13.53
C ASP A 245 17.46 4.70 12.51
N HIS A 246 17.11 5.33 11.39
CA HIS A 246 16.39 4.68 10.28
C HIS A 246 17.14 3.47 9.73
N PHE A 247 18.47 3.54 9.62
CA PHE A 247 19.27 2.45 9.06
C PHE A 247 19.27 1.23 9.99
N ALA A 248 19.49 1.43 11.29
CA ALA A 248 19.43 0.35 12.27
C ALA A 248 18.01 -0.25 12.34
N PHE A 249 16.97 0.59 12.29
CA PHE A 249 15.59 0.13 12.27
C PHE A 249 15.31 -0.78 11.07
N LEU A 250 15.63 -0.34 9.86
CA LEU A 250 15.40 -1.12 8.64
C LEU A 250 16.24 -2.40 8.65
N SER A 251 17.57 -2.29 8.82
CA SER A 251 18.49 -3.41 8.63
C SER A 251 18.44 -4.45 9.76
N GLN A 252 18.21 -4.03 11.01
CA GLN A 252 18.28 -4.91 12.19
C GLN A 252 16.92 -5.30 12.76
N ARG A 253 15.82 -4.69 12.31
CA ARG A 253 14.48 -4.91 12.85
C ARG A 253 13.45 -5.24 11.77
N LEU A 254 13.14 -4.30 10.86
CA LEU A 254 12.02 -4.47 9.92
C LEU A 254 12.30 -5.53 8.85
N ILE A 255 13.49 -5.57 8.26
CA ILE A 255 13.89 -6.61 7.31
C ILE A 255 13.86 -8.00 7.98
N PRO A 256 14.50 -8.22 9.14
CA PRO A 256 14.38 -9.50 9.86
C PRO A 256 12.94 -9.88 10.21
N LEU A 257 12.07 -8.92 10.53
CA LEU A 257 10.65 -9.16 10.78
C LEU A 257 9.95 -9.66 9.51
N GLY A 258 10.12 -8.99 8.37
CA GLY A 258 9.56 -9.42 7.09
C GLY A 258 10.01 -10.84 6.70
N GLN A 259 11.30 -11.14 6.89
CA GLN A 259 11.85 -12.47 6.64
C GLN A 259 11.24 -13.52 7.58
N ALA A 260 11.08 -13.21 8.87
CA ALA A 260 10.45 -14.12 9.83
C ALA A 260 8.98 -14.38 9.50
N MET A 261 8.22 -13.34 9.13
CA MET A 261 6.84 -13.47 8.67
C MET A 261 6.74 -14.33 7.40
N GLN A 262 7.66 -14.17 6.45
CA GLN A 262 7.74 -15.02 5.26
C GLN A 262 7.94 -16.51 5.64
N GLN A 263 8.78 -16.81 6.62
CA GLN A 263 8.98 -18.19 7.10
C GLN A 263 7.69 -18.77 7.74
N VAL A 264 6.95 -17.95 8.50
CA VAL A 264 5.63 -18.36 9.03
C VAL A 264 4.69 -18.71 7.89
N ARG A 265 4.53 -17.82 6.90
CA ARG A 265 3.68 -18.06 5.72
C ARG A 265 4.04 -19.38 5.03
N LEU A 266 5.33 -19.62 4.80
CA LEU A 266 5.82 -20.85 4.15
C LEU A 266 5.57 -22.11 5.01
N SER A 267 5.76 -22.02 6.34
CA SER A 267 5.49 -23.14 7.26
C SER A 267 4.01 -23.54 7.28
N MET A 268 3.12 -22.58 7.02
CA MET A 268 1.69 -22.81 6.89
C MET A 268 1.25 -23.26 5.49
N ALA A 269 2.20 -23.44 4.56
CA ALA A 269 1.96 -23.76 3.15
C ALA A 269 1.02 -22.76 2.43
N ILE A 270 1.01 -21.49 2.87
CA ILE A 270 0.22 -20.44 2.23
C ILE A 270 0.95 -19.96 0.97
N GLY A 271 0.30 -20.08 -0.18
CA GLY A 271 0.79 -19.66 -1.48
C GLY A 271 0.86 -18.14 -1.65
N VAL A 272 1.00 -17.69 -2.88
CA VAL A 272 0.90 -16.29 -3.29
C VAL A 272 -0.33 -16.12 -4.16
N PRO A 273 -0.96 -14.92 -4.20
CA PRO A 273 -2.01 -14.60 -5.16
C PRO A 273 -1.54 -14.83 -6.61
N ALA A 274 -2.48 -15.11 -7.49
CA ALA A 274 -2.18 -15.40 -8.91
C ALA A 274 -1.93 -14.14 -9.75
N GLU A 275 -2.31 -12.96 -9.25
CA GLU A 275 -2.20 -11.69 -9.94
C GLU A 275 -0.73 -11.26 -10.04
N LEU A 276 -0.32 -10.83 -11.23
CA LEU A 276 1.02 -10.28 -11.44
C LEU A 276 1.10 -8.88 -10.82
N ARG A 277 2.14 -8.64 -10.02
CA ARG A 277 2.47 -7.33 -9.43
C ARG A 277 3.94 -7.02 -9.59
N PRO A 278 4.29 -5.72 -9.75
CA PRO A 278 5.70 -5.30 -9.83
C PRO A 278 6.51 -5.72 -8.60
N PHE A 279 5.96 -5.54 -7.39
CA PHE A 279 6.56 -6.08 -6.18
C PHE A 279 6.20 -7.56 -6.07
N ARG A 280 7.20 -8.41 -6.26
CA ARG A 280 7.02 -9.87 -6.28
C ARG A 280 6.43 -10.38 -4.98
N MET A 281 5.36 -11.14 -5.09
CA MET A 281 4.62 -11.67 -3.95
C MET A 281 5.38 -12.76 -3.19
N ASP A 282 6.38 -13.40 -3.81
CA ASP A 282 7.27 -14.38 -3.19
C ASP A 282 8.50 -13.76 -2.50
N ALA A 283 8.80 -12.46 -2.72
CA ALA A 283 9.83 -11.74 -1.99
C ALA A 283 9.44 -11.56 -0.51
N ALA A 284 10.41 -11.64 0.41
CA ALA A 284 10.16 -11.40 1.82
C ALA A 284 10.03 -9.91 2.15
N THR A 285 10.84 -9.07 1.48
CA THR A 285 10.90 -7.63 1.69
C THR A 285 11.19 -6.89 0.37
N VAL A 286 10.96 -5.59 0.34
CA VAL A 286 11.34 -4.71 -0.80
C VAL A 286 12.86 -4.62 -0.99
N PHE A 287 13.65 -5.05 -0.02
CA PHE A 287 15.12 -5.01 -0.05
C PHE A 287 15.74 -6.30 -0.60
N ASP A 288 14.95 -7.30 -0.94
CA ASP A 288 15.45 -8.51 -1.57
C ASP A 288 15.96 -8.19 -2.99
N SER A 289 17.08 -8.77 -3.41
CA SER A 289 17.72 -8.46 -4.69
C SER A 289 16.83 -8.67 -5.92
N ALA A 290 15.82 -9.52 -5.82
CA ALA A 290 14.84 -9.79 -6.86
C ALA A 290 13.41 -9.39 -6.43
N ALA A 291 13.29 -8.35 -5.58
CA ALA A 291 11.99 -7.94 -5.03
C ALA A 291 11.03 -7.41 -6.11
N PHE A 292 11.57 -6.85 -7.18
CA PHE A 292 10.76 -6.25 -8.24
C PHE A 292 10.89 -6.99 -9.58
N ASP A 293 9.76 -7.12 -10.26
CA ASP A 293 9.68 -7.60 -11.63
C ASP A 293 9.30 -6.42 -12.53
N ALA A 294 10.23 -6.04 -13.43
CA ALA A 294 10.00 -4.96 -14.38
C ALA A 294 8.80 -5.22 -15.30
N MET A 295 8.50 -6.49 -15.60
CA MET A 295 7.33 -6.87 -16.42
C MET A 295 6.01 -6.61 -15.70
N GLY A 296 5.99 -6.49 -14.38
CA GLY A 296 4.81 -6.10 -13.62
C GLY A 296 4.36 -4.65 -13.85
N PHE A 297 5.23 -3.81 -14.42
CA PHE A 297 4.90 -2.43 -14.83
C PHE A 297 4.49 -2.34 -16.30
N ALA A 298 4.67 -3.42 -17.07
CA ALA A 298 4.37 -3.42 -18.48
C ALA A 298 2.88 -3.71 -18.73
N PRO A 299 2.31 -3.30 -19.89
CA PRO A 299 0.98 -3.73 -20.29
C PRO A 299 0.84 -5.26 -20.26
N ILE A 300 -0.37 -5.75 -19.96
CA ILE A 300 -0.65 -7.19 -19.74
C ILE A 300 -0.30 -8.06 -20.95
N ASP A 301 -0.30 -7.50 -22.15
CA ASP A 301 0.06 -8.15 -23.41
C ASP A 301 1.52 -7.93 -23.83
N ALA A 302 2.28 -7.20 -23.02
CA ALA A 302 3.70 -6.95 -23.29
C ALA A 302 4.49 -8.27 -23.32
N ARG A 303 5.55 -8.27 -24.12
CA ARG A 303 6.51 -9.37 -24.18
C ARG A 303 7.88 -8.87 -23.75
N PRO A 304 8.71 -9.69 -23.13
CA PRO A 304 10.10 -9.35 -22.89
C PRO A 304 10.76 -8.86 -24.19
N GLY A 305 11.50 -7.75 -24.11
CA GLY A 305 12.18 -7.18 -25.28
C GLY A 305 13.24 -8.15 -25.87
N THR A 306 13.37 -8.15 -27.18
CA THR A 306 14.53 -8.82 -27.81
C THR A 306 15.82 -8.05 -27.50
N PRO A 307 17.01 -8.66 -27.63
CA PRO A 307 18.27 -7.94 -27.43
C PRO A 307 18.38 -6.65 -28.27
N GLU A 308 17.85 -6.65 -29.50
CA GLU A 308 17.84 -5.50 -30.39
C GLU A 308 16.90 -4.39 -29.90
N GLN A 309 15.73 -4.75 -29.35
CA GLN A 309 14.80 -3.82 -28.74
C GLN A 309 15.38 -3.21 -27.47
N ILE A 310 16.06 -4.01 -26.66
CA ILE A 310 16.76 -3.53 -25.43
C ILE A 310 17.85 -2.54 -25.82
N ALA A 311 18.69 -2.87 -26.81
CA ALA A 311 19.75 -1.98 -27.31
C ALA A 311 19.18 -0.70 -27.94
N LEU A 312 17.99 -0.76 -28.55
CA LEU A 312 17.30 0.43 -29.05
C LEU A 312 16.80 1.28 -27.87
N GLY A 313 16.20 0.66 -26.86
CA GLY A 313 15.73 1.33 -25.64
C GLY A 313 16.86 2.07 -24.93
N GLU A 314 18.03 1.46 -24.80
CA GLU A 314 19.22 2.10 -24.24
C GLU A 314 19.63 3.37 -25.01
N ARG A 315 19.62 3.32 -26.33
CA ARG A 315 19.91 4.51 -27.16
C ARG A 315 18.87 5.59 -26.99
N LEU A 316 17.57 5.22 -26.99
CA LEU A 316 16.46 6.14 -26.80
C LEU A 316 16.49 6.80 -25.41
N PHE A 317 16.91 6.08 -24.40
CA PHE A 317 17.05 6.60 -23.02
C PHE A 317 18.03 7.78 -22.95
N HIS A 318 19.04 7.82 -23.83
CA HIS A 318 20.03 8.89 -23.95
C HIS A 318 19.74 9.90 -25.07
N ASP A 319 18.66 9.73 -25.83
CA ASP A 319 18.37 10.56 -27.00
C ASP A 319 17.57 11.80 -26.61
N THR A 320 18.16 12.98 -26.79
CA THR A 320 17.52 14.26 -26.48
C THR A 320 16.41 14.61 -27.49
N GLN A 321 16.36 13.98 -28.66
CA GLN A 321 15.32 14.24 -29.67
C GLN A 321 13.94 13.80 -29.21
N LEU A 322 13.84 13.01 -28.14
CA LEU A 322 12.55 12.61 -27.55
C LEU A 322 11.94 13.73 -26.69
N SER A 323 12.67 14.79 -26.34
CA SER A 323 12.10 15.96 -25.69
C SER A 323 11.63 16.99 -26.73
N GLY A 324 10.55 17.74 -26.38
CA GLY A 324 9.95 18.71 -27.30
C GLY A 324 10.91 19.82 -27.75
N ASP A 325 11.90 20.16 -26.94
CA ASP A 325 12.91 21.18 -27.21
C ASP A 325 14.28 20.62 -27.62
N GLY A 326 14.44 19.29 -27.63
CA GLY A 326 15.69 18.60 -27.98
C GLY A 326 16.83 18.77 -26.97
N THR A 327 16.54 19.24 -25.74
CA THR A 327 17.57 19.58 -24.75
C THR A 327 17.74 18.54 -23.66
N ARG A 328 16.77 17.61 -23.48
CA ARG A 328 16.73 16.64 -22.39
C ARG A 328 16.52 15.23 -22.91
N ALA A 329 17.21 14.28 -22.30
CA ALA A 329 16.96 12.85 -22.45
C ALA A 329 16.41 12.29 -21.11
N CYS A 330 15.90 11.08 -21.10
CA CYS A 330 15.52 10.39 -19.86
C CYS A 330 16.70 10.33 -18.88
N SER A 331 17.91 10.05 -19.40
CA SER A 331 19.17 10.02 -18.64
C SER A 331 19.58 11.38 -18.05
N SER A 332 18.96 12.48 -18.44
CA SER A 332 19.24 13.80 -17.83
C SER A 332 18.77 13.87 -16.36
N CYS A 333 17.73 13.08 -16.00
CA CYS A 333 17.20 12.99 -14.66
C CYS A 333 17.40 11.59 -14.05
N HIS A 334 17.35 10.54 -14.87
CA HIS A 334 17.53 9.16 -14.44
C HIS A 334 18.96 8.70 -14.75
N VAL A 335 19.83 8.78 -13.75
CA VAL A 335 21.25 8.40 -13.87
C VAL A 335 21.43 6.94 -13.46
N PRO A 336 21.74 6.00 -14.40
CA PRO A 336 21.74 4.56 -14.13
C PRO A 336 22.75 4.11 -13.04
N GLU A 337 23.80 4.89 -12.83
CA GLU A 337 24.88 4.57 -11.87
C GLU A 337 24.61 5.12 -10.45
N LYS A 338 23.49 5.77 -10.22
CA LYS A 338 23.05 6.31 -8.94
C LYS A 338 21.77 5.71 -8.50
#